data_cde1d588ea18efa3f07fe3d439ed95c5
#
_entry.id   cde1d588ea18efa3f07fe3d439ed95c5
#
_cell.length_a   1.000
_cell.length_b   1.000
_cell.length_c   1.000
_cell.angle_alpha   90.00
_cell.angle_beta   90.00
_cell.angle_gamma   90.00
#
_symmetry.space_group_name_H-M   'P 1'
#
loop_
_entity.id
_entity.type
_entity.pdbx_description
1 polymer ?
#
loop_
_entity_poly.entity_id
_entity_poly.type
_entity_poly.pdbx_seq_one_letter_code
_entity_poly.pdbx_strand_id
1 'polypeptide(L)'
;FAWALIRPSILAPFAILLSADDERPKKLVDDGLGVAESRFTYAIGKLVLWSKDPNTIKGEETLKANAFNKLSIANPAAAPYGAAAVETLKALKLYETIQPKIVQGNTISQAFQFVDTGNAELGFVALSQLMPNAGGSRWLVPQSLYSEIRQDAVLLKASAGNEAATAFLTFLKTPEARAVIEKFGYALDPKSGT
;
A
#
# COMPACT_ATOMS: atom_id res chain seq x y z
N PHE A 1 -12.97 4.12 7.92
CA PHE A 1 -12.51 5.13 8.91
C PHE A 1 -11.98 6.41 8.26
N ALA A 2 -11.33 6.36 7.08
CA ALA A 2 -10.84 7.55 6.36
C ALA A 2 -11.99 8.45 5.84
N TRP A 3 -13.18 7.94 5.61
CA TRP A 3 -14.34 8.72 5.13
C TRP A 3 -14.82 9.81 6.08
N ALA A 4 -14.66 9.61 7.39
CA ALA A 4 -15.02 10.61 8.38
C ALA A 4 -14.04 11.80 8.40
N LEU A 5 -12.81 11.59 7.95
CA LEU A 5 -11.78 12.62 7.84
C LEU A 5 -11.87 13.44 6.54
N ILE A 6 -12.56 12.90 5.53
CA ILE A 6 -12.66 13.53 4.19
C ILE A 6 -13.90 14.44 4.07
N ARG A 7 -14.88 14.33 4.97
CA ARG A 7 -15.91 15.40 5.06
C ARG A 7 -15.18 16.69 5.44
N PRO A 8 -15.42 17.79 4.71
CA PRO A 8 -14.88 19.08 5.10
C PRO A 8 -15.51 19.47 6.44
N SER A 9 -15.03 18.86 7.52
CA SER A 9 -15.24 19.45 8.82
C SER A 9 -14.40 20.72 8.79
N ILE A 10 -15.07 21.85 8.87
CA ILE A 10 -14.56 23.21 9.06
C ILE A 10 -13.44 23.28 10.14
N LEU A 11 -13.13 22.19 10.81
CA LEU A 11 -12.26 22.06 11.97
C LEU A 11 -10.90 21.36 11.69
N ALA A 12 -10.67 20.79 10.50
CA ALA A 12 -9.39 20.15 10.20
C ALA A 12 -8.71 20.83 9.01
N PRO A 13 -7.67 21.64 9.23
CA PRO A 13 -7.01 22.45 8.20
C PRO A 13 -6.04 21.61 7.35
N PHE A 14 -6.51 20.47 6.81
CA PHE A 14 -5.69 19.68 5.89
C PHE A 14 -5.69 20.34 4.51
N ALA A 15 -4.50 20.45 3.92
CA ALA A 15 -4.32 21.03 2.60
C ALA A 15 -4.17 19.96 1.51
N ILE A 16 -3.61 18.81 1.84
CA ILE A 16 -3.26 17.75 0.90
C ILE A 16 -3.76 16.40 1.46
N LEU A 17 -4.24 15.53 0.58
CA LEU A 17 -4.38 14.10 0.86
C LEU A 17 -3.27 13.34 0.15
N LEU A 18 -2.47 12.57 0.91
CA LEU A 18 -1.63 11.49 0.42
C LEU A 18 -2.34 10.18 0.76
N SER A 19 -2.80 9.46 -0.25
CA SER A 19 -3.56 8.22 -0.07
C SER A 19 -2.71 6.99 -0.36
N ALA A 20 -3.05 5.87 0.25
CA ALA A 20 -2.48 4.55 -0.07
C ALA A 20 -3.16 3.89 -1.30
N ASP A 21 -4.10 4.58 -1.94
CA ASP A 21 -4.79 4.19 -3.17
C ASP A 21 -4.99 5.41 -4.08
N ASP A 22 -5.47 5.18 -5.28
CA ASP A 22 -5.84 6.20 -6.26
C ASP A 22 -7.36 6.49 -6.29
N GLU A 23 -8.18 5.60 -5.74
CA GLU A 23 -9.65 5.73 -5.74
C GLU A 23 -10.14 6.89 -4.86
N ARG A 24 -9.60 7.02 -3.64
CA ARG A 24 -10.00 8.08 -2.72
C ARG A 24 -9.65 9.48 -3.24
N PRO A 25 -8.42 9.75 -3.72
CA PRO A 25 -8.10 11.02 -4.38
C PRO A 25 -8.95 11.28 -5.62
N LYS A 26 -9.21 10.25 -6.44
CA LYS A 26 -10.12 10.37 -7.60
C LYS A 26 -11.51 10.79 -7.15
N LYS A 27 -12.06 10.12 -6.14
CA LYS A 27 -13.40 10.47 -5.63
C LYS A 27 -13.47 11.88 -5.08
N LEU A 28 -12.42 12.38 -4.40
CA LEU A 28 -12.40 13.79 -3.96
C LEU A 28 -12.46 14.76 -5.13
N VAL A 29 -11.80 14.45 -6.24
CA VAL A 29 -11.89 15.24 -7.46
C VAL A 29 -13.30 15.18 -8.05
N ASP A 30 -13.86 13.99 -8.18
CA ASP A 30 -15.20 13.76 -8.74
C ASP A 30 -16.30 14.47 -7.89
N ASP A 31 -16.13 14.50 -6.57
CA ASP A 31 -17.03 15.19 -5.61
C ASP A 31 -16.78 16.72 -5.55
N GLY A 32 -15.83 17.26 -6.33
CA GLY A 32 -15.50 18.69 -6.36
C GLY A 32 -14.75 19.18 -5.11
N LEU A 33 -14.18 18.29 -4.31
CA LEU A 33 -13.44 18.58 -3.07
C LEU A 33 -11.91 18.55 -3.29
N GLY A 34 -11.44 18.01 -4.39
CA GLY A 34 -10.03 17.99 -4.81
C GLY A 34 -9.80 18.86 -6.04
N VAL A 35 -8.58 19.40 -6.19
CA VAL A 35 -8.12 20.11 -7.38
C VAL A 35 -7.65 19.09 -8.40
N ALA A 36 -8.38 18.91 -9.50
CA ALA A 36 -8.15 17.82 -10.47
C ALA A 36 -6.74 17.80 -11.03
N GLU A 37 -6.21 18.96 -11.40
CA GLU A 37 -4.88 19.12 -12.00
C GLU A 37 -3.73 18.84 -11.03
N SER A 38 -4.02 18.81 -9.72
CA SER A 38 -3.04 18.52 -8.68
C SER A 38 -2.89 17.02 -8.39
N ARG A 39 -3.84 16.20 -8.87
CA ARG A 39 -3.81 14.75 -8.61
C ARG A 39 -2.74 14.05 -9.43
N PHE A 40 -1.89 13.28 -8.78
CA PHE A 40 -0.90 12.42 -9.44
C PHE A 40 -0.51 11.25 -8.54
N THR A 41 0.01 10.16 -9.15
CA THR A 41 0.58 9.03 -8.43
C THR A 41 1.99 9.38 -7.97
N TYR A 42 2.20 9.49 -6.66
CA TYR A 42 3.52 9.80 -6.10
C TYR A 42 4.35 8.54 -5.80
N ALA A 43 3.70 7.37 -5.61
CA ALA A 43 4.36 6.11 -5.33
C ALA A 43 3.52 4.92 -5.82
N ILE A 44 4.16 3.81 -6.17
CA ILE A 44 3.52 2.53 -6.46
C ILE A 44 4.04 1.51 -5.46
N GLY A 45 3.14 0.96 -4.64
CA GLY A 45 3.45 0.00 -3.60
C GLY A 45 3.85 -1.36 -4.17
N LYS A 46 4.75 -2.07 -3.49
CA LYS A 46 5.16 -3.44 -3.83
C LYS A 46 4.72 -4.40 -2.76
N LEU A 47 4.06 -5.47 -3.16
CA LEU A 47 3.60 -6.54 -2.28
C LEU A 47 4.72 -7.56 -2.05
N VAL A 48 4.89 -7.99 -0.80
CA VAL A 48 5.88 -8.99 -0.40
C VAL A 48 5.21 -10.03 0.48
N LEU A 49 5.47 -11.30 0.24
CA LEU A 49 5.26 -12.35 1.23
C LEU A 49 6.49 -12.38 2.14
N TRP A 50 6.27 -12.25 3.45
CA TRP A 50 7.33 -12.17 4.45
C TRP A 50 7.10 -13.08 5.64
N SER A 51 8.19 -13.61 6.19
CA SER A 51 8.25 -14.31 7.46
C SER A 51 9.44 -13.79 8.27
N LYS A 52 9.29 -13.71 9.57
CA LYS A 52 10.40 -13.38 10.48
C LYS A 52 11.47 -14.46 10.52
N ASP A 53 11.09 -15.71 10.27
CA ASP A 53 12.01 -16.83 10.14
C ASP A 53 12.77 -16.77 8.79
N PRO A 54 14.12 -16.80 8.79
CA PRO A 54 14.92 -16.70 7.56
C PRO A 54 14.78 -17.89 6.60
N ASN A 55 14.19 -19.01 7.04
CA ASN A 55 14.10 -20.23 6.27
C ASN A 55 12.69 -20.56 5.74
N THR A 56 11.69 -19.78 6.09
CA THR A 56 10.28 -20.09 5.77
C THR A 56 9.92 -19.80 4.32
N ILE A 57 10.32 -18.64 3.78
CA ILE A 57 9.91 -18.22 2.44
C ILE A 57 10.89 -18.69 1.37
N LYS A 58 10.38 -19.50 0.43
CA LYS A 58 11.11 -20.05 -0.73
C LYS A 58 10.44 -19.67 -2.05
N GLY A 59 9.97 -18.41 -2.15
CA GLY A 59 9.19 -17.97 -3.30
C GLY A 59 7.72 -18.38 -3.21
N GLU A 60 7.06 -18.50 -4.37
CA GLU A 60 5.66 -18.93 -4.43
C GLU A 60 5.45 -20.38 -3.97
N GLU A 61 6.51 -21.19 -4.00
CA GLU A 61 6.46 -22.59 -3.54
C GLU A 61 6.05 -22.71 -2.06
N THR A 62 6.34 -21.69 -1.25
CA THR A 62 5.87 -21.63 0.14
C THR A 62 4.36 -21.66 0.23
N LEU A 63 3.67 -20.90 -0.64
CA LEU A 63 2.21 -20.88 -0.69
C LEU A 63 1.64 -22.19 -1.26
N LYS A 64 2.28 -22.75 -2.29
CA LYS A 64 1.87 -24.04 -2.90
C LYS A 64 2.02 -25.21 -1.94
N ALA A 65 3.13 -25.25 -1.19
CA ALA A 65 3.37 -26.28 -0.16
C ALA A 65 2.35 -26.21 0.97
N ASN A 66 1.80 -25.04 1.25
CA ASN A 66 0.76 -24.77 2.26
C ASN A 66 1.09 -25.36 3.66
N ALA A 67 2.40 -25.41 4.00
CA ALA A 67 2.93 -26.00 5.23
C ALA A 67 3.03 -24.96 6.37
N PHE A 68 2.01 -24.13 6.51
CA PHE A 68 1.84 -23.14 7.57
C PHE A 68 0.40 -23.19 8.11
N ASN A 69 0.18 -22.64 9.31
CA ASN A 69 -1.14 -22.61 9.94
C ASN A 69 -1.84 -21.27 9.76
N LYS A 70 -1.08 -20.14 9.74
CA LYS A 70 -1.64 -18.79 9.67
C LYS A 70 -0.87 -17.93 8.69
N LEU A 71 -1.62 -17.35 7.75
CA LEU A 71 -1.16 -16.32 6.81
C LEU A 71 -1.83 -15.00 7.14
N SER A 72 -1.05 -13.96 7.43
CA SER A 72 -1.58 -12.63 7.68
C SER A 72 -1.79 -11.85 6.36
N ILE A 73 -2.95 -11.19 6.25
CA ILE A 73 -3.23 -10.18 5.20
C ILE A 73 -3.91 -8.96 5.81
N ALA A 74 -3.84 -7.82 5.15
CA ALA A 74 -4.70 -6.68 5.47
C ALA A 74 -6.15 -6.94 4.99
N ASN A 75 -7.12 -6.22 5.56
CA ASN A 75 -8.52 -6.31 5.13
C ASN A 75 -8.66 -5.90 3.65
N PRO A 76 -9.03 -6.82 2.73
CA PRO A 76 -9.08 -6.53 1.30
C PRO A 76 -10.16 -5.50 0.92
N ALA A 77 -11.19 -5.33 1.74
CA ALA A 77 -12.23 -4.33 1.49
C ALA A 77 -11.82 -2.89 1.88
N ALA A 78 -10.73 -2.73 2.65
CA ALA A 78 -10.33 -1.44 3.19
C ALA A 78 -8.88 -1.05 2.87
N ALA A 79 -8.04 -2.02 2.50
CA ALA A 79 -6.61 -1.83 2.29
C ALA A 79 -6.16 -2.40 0.94
N PRO A 80 -5.54 -1.59 0.05
CA PRO A 80 -5.09 -2.02 -1.27
C PRO A 80 -4.15 -3.23 -1.24
N TYR A 81 -3.25 -3.28 -0.27
CA TYR A 81 -2.35 -4.43 -0.08
C TYR A 81 -3.10 -5.72 0.27
N GLY A 82 -4.25 -5.61 0.95
CA GLY A 82 -5.12 -6.77 1.23
C GLY A 82 -5.81 -7.27 -0.03
N ALA A 83 -6.31 -6.36 -0.88
CA ALA A 83 -6.86 -6.70 -2.17
C ALA A 83 -5.81 -7.38 -3.06
N ALA A 84 -4.61 -6.81 -3.15
CA ALA A 84 -3.48 -7.36 -3.89
C ALA A 84 -3.07 -8.77 -3.40
N ALA A 85 -3.11 -9.01 -2.09
CA ALA A 85 -2.85 -10.34 -1.51
C ALA A 85 -3.89 -11.37 -1.97
N VAL A 86 -5.18 -11.01 -1.95
CA VAL A 86 -6.28 -11.88 -2.44
C VAL A 86 -6.16 -12.11 -3.95
N GLU A 87 -5.87 -11.08 -4.74
CA GLU A 87 -5.63 -11.20 -6.18
C GLU A 87 -4.48 -12.18 -6.46
N THR A 88 -3.35 -12.04 -5.75
CA THR A 88 -2.20 -12.94 -5.86
C THR A 88 -2.59 -14.39 -5.58
N LEU A 89 -3.30 -14.65 -4.47
CA LEU A 89 -3.75 -16.01 -4.13
C LEU A 89 -4.72 -16.58 -5.17
N LYS A 90 -5.60 -15.74 -5.74
CA LYS A 90 -6.53 -16.14 -6.81
C LYS A 90 -5.80 -16.42 -8.12
N ALA A 91 -4.84 -15.58 -8.51
CA ALA A 91 -4.02 -15.77 -9.71
C ALA A 91 -3.22 -17.08 -9.65
N LEU A 92 -2.74 -17.45 -8.47
CA LEU A 92 -2.07 -18.72 -8.19
C LEU A 92 -3.04 -19.90 -8.00
N LYS A 93 -4.37 -19.67 -7.99
CA LYS A 93 -5.42 -20.68 -7.72
C LYS A 93 -5.31 -21.31 -6.32
N LEU A 94 -4.81 -20.56 -5.35
CA LEU A 94 -4.57 -21.03 -3.98
C LEU A 94 -5.54 -20.40 -2.96
N TYR A 95 -6.38 -19.44 -3.37
CA TYR A 95 -7.22 -18.68 -2.44
C TYR A 95 -8.11 -19.60 -1.59
N GLU A 96 -8.89 -20.48 -2.20
CA GLU A 96 -9.85 -21.35 -1.50
C GLU A 96 -9.15 -22.28 -0.50
N THR A 97 -7.96 -22.78 -0.84
CA THR A 97 -7.18 -23.68 0.01
C THR A 97 -6.57 -22.95 1.20
N ILE A 98 -6.15 -21.69 1.01
CA ILE A 98 -5.45 -20.90 2.03
C ILE A 98 -6.43 -20.06 2.86
N GLN A 99 -7.60 -19.72 2.34
CA GLN A 99 -8.60 -18.88 3.02
C GLN A 99 -8.87 -19.27 4.49
N PRO A 100 -9.00 -20.56 4.85
CA PRO A 100 -9.22 -20.95 6.24
C PRO A 100 -8.07 -20.63 7.20
N LYS A 101 -6.89 -20.35 6.65
CA LYS A 101 -5.67 -20.00 7.42
C LYS A 101 -5.42 -18.49 7.48
N ILE A 102 -6.26 -17.70 6.84
CA ILE A 102 -6.08 -16.24 6.79
C ILE A 102 -6.39 -15.61 8.14
N VAL A 103 -5.43 -14.84 8.65
CA VAL A 103 -5.60 -13.91 9.77
C VAL A 103 -5.63 -12.50 9.21
N GLN A 104 -6.78 -11.85 9.34
CA GLN A 104 -7.01 -10.54 8.73
C GLN A 104 -6.74 -9.41 9.72
N GLY A 105 -5.80 -8.52 9.39
CA GLY A 105 -5.60 -7.23 10.06
C GLY A 105 -6.46 -6.14 9.42
N ASN A 106 -6.88 -5.14 10.20
CA ASN A 106 -7.63 -4.00 9.68
C ASN A 106 -6.81 -3.12 8.73
N THR A 107 -5.48 -3.11 8.90
CA THR A 107 -4.52 -2.32 8.12
C THR A 107 -3.33 -3.16 7.73
N ILE A 108 -2.53 -2.66 6.76
CA ILE A 108 -1.27 -3.32 6.38
C ILE A 108 -0.26 -3.33 7.53
N SER A 109 -0.28 -2.33 8.40
CA SER A 109 0.56 -2.28 9.60
C SER A 109 0.18 -3.36 10.60
N GLN A 110 -1.11 -3.63 10.78
CA GLN A 110 -1.56 -4.71 11.66
C GLN A 110 -1.22 -6.09 11.07
N ALA A 111 -1.35 -6.27 9.75
CA ALA A 111 -0.93 -7.49 9.09
C ALA A 111 0.57 -7.77 9.30
N PHE A 112 1.42 -6.75 9.16
CA PHE A 112 2.84 -6.82 9.48
C PHE A 112 3.08 -7.21 10.95
N GLN A 113 2.39 -6.56 11.89
CA GLN A 113 2.53 -6.84 13.32
C GLN A 113 2.18 -8.28 13.68
N PHE A 114 1.18 -8.90 13.04
CA PHE A 114 0.86 -10.30 13.30
C PHE A 114 2.03 -11.24 12.98
N VAL A 115 2.79 -10.97 11.94
CA VAL A 115 3.99 -11.75 11.62
C VAL A 115 5.14 -11.40 12.56
N ASP A 116 5.38 -10.11 12.81
CA ASP A 116 6.48 -9.66 13.64
C ASP A 116 6.38 -10.15 15.10
N THR A 117 5.16 -10.26 15.62
CA THR A 117 4.90 -10.77 16.97
C THR A 117 4.68 -12.29 17.05
N GLY A 118 4.77 -13.02 15.91
CA GLY A 118 4.60 -14.47 15.86
C GLY A 118 3.13 -14.94 15.94
N ASN A 119 2.16 -14.05 15.79
CA ASN A 119 0.74 -14.41 15.71
C ASN A 119 0.34 -15.02 14.35
N ALA A 120 1.18 -14.87 13.34
CA ALA A 120 1.15 -15.57 12.06
C ALA A 120 2.58 -15.94 11.65
N GLU A 121 2.76 -17.11 10.99
CA GLU A 121 4.07 -17.56 10.53
C GLU A 121 4.60 -16.74 9.36
N LEU A 122 3.70 -16.28 8.51
CA LEU A 122 4.01 -15.45 7.34
C LEU A 122 2.84 -14.52 7.02
N GLY A 123 3.08 -13.52 6.19
CA GLY A 123 2.04 -12.57 5.80
C GLY A 123 2.40 -11.79 4.55
N PHE A 124 1.36 -11.30 3.88
CA PHE A 124 1.52 -10.31 2.83
C PHE A 124 1.62 -8.90 3.44
N VAL A 125 2.73 -8.24 3.16
CA VAL A 125 3.10 -6.94 3.72
C VAL A 125 3.58 -5.99 2.62
N ALA A 126 3.73 -4.71 2.93
CA ALA A 126 4.33 -3.76 2.01
C ALA A 126 5.87 -3.88 2.06
N LEU A 127 6.54 -3.81 0.91
CA LEU A 127 8.01 -3.82 0.87
C LEU A 127 8.60 -2.68 1.73
N SER A 128 7.96 -1.53 1.76
CA SER A 128 8.37 -0.37 2.57
C SER A 128 8.41 -0.64 4.07
N GLN A 129 7.64 -1.59 4.58
CA GLN A 129 7.68 -1.97 5.99
C GLN A 129 8.90 -2.83 6.35
N LEU A 130 9.54 -3.42 5.34
CA LEU A 130 10.73 -4.24 5.50
C LEU A 130 12.05 -3.47 5.29
N MET A 131 11.96 -2.23 4.86
CA MET A 131 13.13 -1.37 4.63
C MET A 131 13.42 -0.49 5.86
N PRO A 132 14.68 -0.29 6.24
CA PRO A 132 15.89 -0.86 5.64
C PRO A 132 16.38 -2.17 6.27
N ASN A 133 15.80 -2.68 7.37
CA ASN A 133 16.46 -3.68 8.23
C ASN A 133 15.59 -4.85 8.71
N ALA A 134 14.45 -5.13 8.10
CA ALA A 134 13.67 -6.31 8.49
C ALA A 134 14.42 -7.59 8.05
N GLY A 135 14.86 -8.37 9.03
CA GLY A 135 15.41 -9.71 8.80
C GLY A 135 14.34 -10.68 8.29
N GLY A 136 14.62 -11.97 8.42
CA GLY A 136 13.73 -13.04 8.01
C GLY A 136 13.89 -13.42 6.53
N SER A 137 12.87 -14.09 5.99
CA SER A 137 12.80 -14.49 4.57
C SER A 137 11.66 -13.79 3.87
N ARG A 138 11.81 -13.54 2.56
CA ARG A 138 10.82 -12.81 1.78
C ARG A 138 10.79 -13.23 0.32
N TRP A 139 9.62 -13.06 -0.29
CA TRP A 139 9.40 -13.18 -1.72
C TRP A 139 8.70 -11.93 -2.24
N LEU A 140 9.38 -11.18 -3.11
CA LEU A 140 8.76 -10.07 -3.81
C LEU A 140 7.76 -10.63 -4.81
N VAL A 141 6.48 -10.34 -4.60
CA VAL A 141 5.41 -10.84 -5.46
C VAL A 141 5.51 -10.20 -6.84
N PRO A 142 5.53 -10.99 -7.93
CA PRO A 142 5.53 -10.44 -9.28
C PRO A 142 4.30 -9.55 -9.53
N GLN A 143 4.50 -8.40 -10.15
CA GLN A 143 3.43 -7.44 -10.47
C GLN A 143 2.32 -8.04 -11.35
N SER A 144 2.63 -9.08 -12.13
CA SER A 144 1.65 -9.79 -12.97
C SER A 144 0.58 -10.56 -12.17
N LEU A 145 0.76 -10.74 -10.86
CA LEU A 145 -0.16 -11.48 -10.01
C LEU A 145 -1.18 -10.59 -9.28
N TYR A 146 -1.03 -9.27 -9.33
CA TYR A 146 -1.94 -8.32 -8.68
C TYR A 146 -1.96 -6.97 -9.40
N SER A 147 -3.02 -6.19 -9.21
CA SER A 147 -3.18 -4.84 -9.73
C SER A 147 -2.19 -3.88 -9.08
N GLU A 148 -1.70 -2.87 -9.82
CA GLU A 148 -0.78 -1.87 -9.25
C GLU A 148 -1.38 -1.19 -8.03
N ILE A 149 -0.60 -1.11 -6.95
CA ILE A 149 -0.98 -0.40 -5.72
C ILE A 149 -0.55 1.06 -5.88
N ARG A 150 -1.30 1.80 -6.70
CA ARG A 150 -1.06 3.22 -6.98
C ARG A 150 -1.43 4.05 -5.76
N GLN A 151 -0.56 4.96 -5.37
CA GLN A 151 -0.75 5.86 -4.24
C GLN A 151 -0.76 7.29 -4.77
N ASP A 152 -1.92 7.94 -4.68
CA ASP A 152 -2.12 9.27 -5.25
C ASP A 152 -2.09 10.36 -4.19
N ALA A 153 -1.56 11.50 -4.61
CA ALA A 153 -1.65 12.78 -3.92
C ALA A 153 -2.70 13.67 -4.59
N VAL A 154 -3.37 14.51 -3.81
CA VAL A 154 -4.29 15.54 -4.31
C VAL A 154 -4.34 16.74 -3.37
N LEU A 155 -4.33 17.96 -3.93
CA LEU A 155 -4.60 19.20 -3.19
C LEU A 155 -6.09 19.30 -2.90
N LEU A 156 -6.47 19.59 -1.66
CA LEU A 156 -7.87 19.84 -1.32
C LEU A 156 -8.32 21.21 -1.83
N LYS A 157 -9.52 21.28 -2.36
CA LYS A 157 -10.04 22.51 -2.98
C LYS A 157 -10.13 23.68 -2.00
N ALA A 158 -10.39 23.39 -0.71
CA ALA A 158 -10.37 24.40 0.35
C ALA A 158 -9.00 25.05 0.55
N SER A 159 -7.94 24.46 0.03
CA SER A 159 -6.56 24.94 0.12
C SER A 159 -5.94 25.25 -1.25
N ALA A 160 -6.74 25.49 -2.28
CA ALA A 160 -6.27 25.73 -3.65
C ALA A 160 -5.31 26.93 -3.77
N GLY A 161 -5.42 27.93 -2.87
CA GLY A 161 -4.51 29.07 -2.80
C GLY A 161 -3.32 28.90 -1.84
N ASN A 162 -3.11 27.70 -1.27
CA ASN A 162 -2.03 27.47 -0.34
C ASN A 162 -0.72 27.16 -1.10
N GLU A 163 0.16 28.18 -1.18
CA GLU A 163 1.45 28.08 -1.89
C GLU A 163 2.36 27.00 -1.30
N ALA A 164 2.40 26.84 0.03
CA ALA A 164 3.22 25.82 0.68
C ALA A 164 2.74 24.40 0.33
N ALA A 165 1.43 24.18 0.26
CA ALA A 165 0.88 22.89 -0.15
C ALA A 165 1.19 22.59 -1.63
N THR A 166 1.08 23.59 -2.51
CA THR A 166 1.43 23.45 -3.92
C THR A 166 2.93 23.16 -4.10
N ALA A 167 3.79 23.88 -3.37
CA ALA A 167 5.23 23.67 -3.38
C ALA A 167 5.60 22.25 -2.89
N PHE A 168 4.92 21.74 -1.86
CA PHE A 168 5.14 20.36 -1.40
C PHE A 168 4.76 19.31 -2.45
N LEU A 169 3.62 19.46 -3.13
CA LEU A 169 3.24 18.54 -4.22
C LEU A 169 4.24 18.59 -5.39
N THR A 170 4.77 19.78 -5.69
CA THR A 170 5.82 19.96 -6.68
C THR A 170 7.12 19.28 -6.24
N PHE A 171 7.50 19.43 -4.96
CA PHE A 171 8.66 18.76 -4.38
C PHE A 171 8.57 17.23 -4.51
N LEU A 172 7.41 16.61 -4.30
CA LEU A 172 7.24 15.16 -4.45
C LEU A 172 7.57 14.64 -5.86
N LYS A 173 7.56 15.52 -6.87
CA LYS A 173 7.92 15.18 -8.26
C LYS A 173 9.41 15.35 -8.55
N THR A 174 10.18 15.97 -7.65
CA THR A 174 11.62 16.21 -7.87
C THR A 174 12.43 14.92 -7.81
N PRO A 175 13.60 14.87 -8.46
CA PRO A 175 14.50 13.72 -8.39
C PRO A 175 14.89 13.34 -6.96
N GLU A 176 15.06 14.31 -6.06
CA GLU A 176 15.43 14.10 -4.67
C GLU A 176 14.33 13.36 -3.90
N ALA A 177 13.08 13.81 -4.01
CA ALA A 177 11.94 13.16 -3.35
C ALA A 177 11.70 11.76 -3.94
N ARG A 178 11.79 11.61 -5.26
CA ARG A 178 11.64 10.34 -5.98
C ARG A 178 12.70 9.33 -5.53
N ALA A 179 13.97 9.75 -5.38
CA ALA A 179 15.04 8.89 -4.89
C ALA A 179 14.76 8.38 -3.45
N VAL A 180 14.18 9.22 -2.60
CA VAL A 180 13.76 8.81 -1.26
C VAL A 180 12.64 7.77 -1.33
N ILE A 181 11.62 7.99 -2.16
CA ILE A 181 10.49 7.06 -2.35
C ILE A 181 11.00 5.69 -2.82
N GLU A 182 11.89 5.65 -3.82
CA GLU A 182 12.51 4.40 -4.31
C GLU A 182 13.35 3.71 -3.23
N LYS A 183 14.12 4.46 -2.46
CA LYS A 183 14.92 3.93 -1.35
C LYS A 183 14.08 3.20 -0.32
N PHE A 184 12.84 3.62 -0.11
CA PHE A 184 11.88 2.94 0.77
C PHE A 184 11.09 1.82 0.08
N GLY A 185 11.52 1.37 -1.11
CA GLY A 185 11.00 0.17 -1.76
C GLY A 185 9.75 0.38 -2.60
N TYR A 186 9.35 1.62 -2.87
CA TYR A 186 8.28 1.92 -3.80
C TYR A 186 8.79 1.93 -5.25
N ALA A 187 7.90 1.69 -6.21
CA ALA A 187 8.13 2.06 -7.59
C ALA A 187 7.57 3.46 -7.87
N LEU A 188 8.01 4.06 -8.96
CA LEU A 188 7.57 5.37 -9.41
C LEU A 188 6.72 5.25 -10.68
N ASP A 189 5.71 6.10 -10.81
CA ASP A 189 4.98 6.24 -12.07
C ASP A 189 5.88 6.99 -13.09
N PRO A 190 6.16 6.38 -14.27
CA PRO A 190 6.93 7.05 -15.32
C PRO A 190 6.31 8.38 -15.78
N LYS A 191 4.98 8.52 -15.65
CA LYS A 191 4.22 9.70 -16.10
C LYS A 191 4.21 10.84 -15.09
N SER A 192 4.56 10.61 -13.83
CA SER A 192 4.47 11.63 -12.78
C SER A 192 5.74 12.46 -12.59
N GLY A 193 6.73 12.32 -13.46
CA GLY A 193 8.00 13.06 -13.45
C GLY A 193 8.15 14.14 -14.54
N THR A 194 7.07 14.46 -15.24
CA THR A 194 7.05 15.51 -16.27
C THR A 194 6.21 16.69 -15.83
#